data_94e133f341c63eeb0db3dec07634a074
#
_entry.id   94e133f341c63eeb0db3dec07634a074
#
_cell.length_a   1.000
_cell.length_b   1.000
_cell.length_c   1.000
_cell.angle_alpha   90.00
_cell.angle_beta   90.00
_cell.angle_gamma   90.00
#
_symmetry.space_group_name_H-M   'P 1'
#
loop_
_entity.id
_entity.type
_entity.pdbx_description
1 polymer ?
#
loop_
_entity_poly.entity_id
_entity_poly.type
_entity_poly.pdbx_seq_one_letter_code
_entity_poly.pdbx_strand_id
1 'polypeptide(L)'
;MGQKINPIGLRVGVIHDWEAKWYAEKDFASLLHEDLKIRKFIDNALSEASVSHVEIERAANRINIAIHTGKPGMVIGKGGSEIEKLRNKLNSLTDKKVHINVIEIKKVDLDARLVAENIARQLENRASFRRVQKQAITRAMKQGAKGIKTQVSGRLAGADIARAEQYSEGTVPLHTLRADIGYAHAEADTTYGKLGVKVWIYRGEVLPTKNTSEGGK
;
A
#
# COMPACT_ATOMS: atom_id res chain seq x y z
N MET A 1 -13.81 -0.31 -24.26
CA MET A 1 -12.52 -0.68 -23.65
C MET A 1 -12.79 -1.65 -22.50
N GLY A 2 -12.07 -2.79 -22.43
CA GLY A 2 -12.24 -3.78 -21.36
C GLY A 2 -11.84 -3.24 -19.98
N GLN A 3 -12.48 -3.78 -18.96
CA GLN A 3 -12.15 -3.52 -17.55
C GLN A 3 -10.78 -4.15 -17.21
N LYS A 4 -9.98 -3.46 -16.41
CA LYS A 4 -8.70 -3.99 -15.93
C LYS A 4 -8.85 -4.48 -14.50
N ILE A 5 -8.44 -5.71 -14.25
CA ILE A 5 -8.43 -6.31 -12.92
C ILE A 5 -7.34 -5.68 -12.05
N ASN A 6 -7.55 -5.72 -10.72
CA ASN A 6 -6.51 -5.32 -9.76
C ASN A 6 -5.31 -6.29 -9.85
N PRO A 7 -4.09 -5.80 -10.14
CA PRO A 7 -2.90 -6.65 -10.29
C PRO A 7 -2.54 -7.44 -9.03
N ILE A 8 -2.80 -6.89 -7.83
CA ILE A 8 -2.54 -7.57 -6.56
C ILE A 8 -3.51 -8.75 -6.42
N GLY A 9 -4.82 -8.51 -6.60
CA GLY A 9 -5.83 -9.55 -6.49
C GLY A 9 -5.65 -10.70 -7.48
N LEU A 10 -5.16 -10.41 -8.70
CA LEU A 10 -4.85 -11.44 -9.70
C LEU A 10 -3.70 -12.36 -9.26
N ARG A 11 -2.80 -11.88 -8.39
CA ARG A 11 -1.57 -12.58 -7.97
C ARG A 11 -1.63 -13.14 -6.55
N VAL A 12 -2.75 -12.98 -5.86
CA VAL A 12 -2.99 -13.60 -4.55
C VAL A 12 -2.95 -15.12 -4.70
N GLY A 13 -2.21 -15.80 -3.81
CA GLY A 13 -1.99 -17.24 -3.87
C GLY A 13 -0.93 -17.69 -4.89
N VAL A 14 -0.37 -16.79 -5.72
CA VAL A 14 0.71 -17.08 -6.67
C VAL A 14 2.03 -16.45 -6.20
N ILE A 15 2.03 -15.13 -5.97
CA ILE A 15 3.21 -14.38 -5.51
C ILE A 15 2.94 -13.69 -4.19
N HIS A 16 1.74 -13.12 -4.03
CA HIS A 16 1.33 -12.40 -2.83
C HIS A 16 0.48 -13.26 -1.93
N ASP A 17 0.68 -13.12 -0.63
CA ASP A 17 -0.16 -13.70 0.40
C ASP A 17 -1.19 -12.67 0.88
N TRP A 18 -2.12 -13.10 1.74
CA TRP A 18 -3.14 -12.26 2.35
C TRP A 18 -2.52 -11.34 3.41
N GLU A 19 -3.04 -10.12 3.50
CA GLU A 19 -2.67 -9.20 4.58
C GLU A 19 -3.33 -9.56 5.92
N ALA A 20 -4.45 -10.27 5.87
CA ALA A 20 -5.13 -10.80 7.04
C ALA A 20 -4.81 -12.29 7.19
N LYS A 21 -3.99 -12.63 8.18
CA LYS A 21 -3.48 -14.00 8.42
C LYS A 21 -4.26 -14.66 9.57
N TRP A 22 -5.53 -14.95 9.31
CA TRP A 22 -6.41 -15.65 10.25
C TRP A 22 -7.53 -16.37 9.53
N TYR A 23 -8.13 -17.34 10.20
CA TYR A 23 -9.26 -18.12 9.72
C TYR A 23 -10.36 -18.16 10.78
N ALA A 24 -11.62 -18.06 10.38
CA ALA A 24 -12.80 -18.22 11.23
C ALA A 24 -13.97 -18.78 10.43
N GLU A 25 -14.76 -19.69 11.01
CA GLU A 25 -15.94 -20.26 10.37
C GLU A 25 -17.21 -19.47 10.72
N LYS A 26 -17.48 -19.26 12.01
CA LYS A 26 -18.75 -18.67 12.51
C LYS A 26 -18.68 -17.16 12.67
N ASP A 27 -17.55 -16.64 13.20
CA ASP A 27 -17.40 -15.23 13.59
C ASP A 27 -16.68 -14.38 12.53
N PHE A 28 -16.63 -14.86 11.28
CA PHE A 28 -15.90 -14.20 10.20
C PHE A 28 -16.32 -12.74 10.01
N ALA A 29 -17.63 -12.46 9.99
CA ALA A 29 -18.15 -11.12 9.74
C ALA A 29 -17.74 -10.13 10.85
N SER A 30 -17.85 -10.52 12.13
CA SER A 30 -17.47 -9.67 13.27
C SER A 30 -15.98 -9.36 13.27
N LEU A 31 -15.14 -10.37 13.04
CA LEU A 31 -13.68 -10.23 12.98
C LEU A 31 -13.24 -9.37 11.79
N LEU A 32 -13.88 -9.52 10.62
CA LEU A 32 -13.61 -8.68 9.46
C LEU A 32 -13.97 -7.21 9.71
N HIS A 33 -15.13 -6.95 10.34
CA HIS A 33 -15.51 -5.58 10.70
C HIS A 33 -14.56 -4.95 11.71
N GLU A 34 -14.05 -5.73 12.64
CA GLU A 34 -13.04 -5.29 13.61
C GLU A 34 -11.72 -4.93 12.88
N ASP A 35 -11.24 -5.79 11.95
CA ASP A 35 -10.05 -5.51 11.14
C ASP A 35 -10.20 -4.23 10.31
N LEU A 36 -11.35 -4.01 9.69
CA LEU A 36 -11.62 -2.79 8.94
C LEU A 36 -11.59 -1.54 9.83
N LYS A 37 -12.11 -1.62 11.07
CA LYS A 37 -12.03 -0.53 12.04
C LYS A 37 -10.59 -0.25 12.45
N ILE A 38 -9.79 -1.31 12.71
CA ILE A 38 -8.37 -1.21 13.04
C ILE A 38 -7.60 -0.55 11.91
N ARG A 39 -7.74 -1.00 10.66
CA ARG A 39 -7.07 -0.44 9.49
C ARG A 39 -7.42 1.03 9.31
N LYS A 40 -8.70 1.37 9.33
CA LYS A 40 -9.17 2.76 9.20
C LYS A 40 -8.64 3.66 10.33
N PHE A 41 -8.57 3.14 11.56
CA PHE A 41 -8.02 3.87 12.69
C PHE A 41 -6.51 4.14 12.50
N ILE A 42 -5.74 3.13 12.06
CA ILE A 42 -4.30 3.25 11.80
C ILE A 42 -4.04 4.24 10.65
N ASP A 43 -4.76 4.14 9.54
CA ASP A 43 -4.63 5.05 8.39
C ASP A 43 -4.89 6.51 8.81
N ASN A 44 -5.90 6.75 9.63
CA ASN A 44 -6.21 8.11 10.14
C ASN A 44 -5.17 8.62 11.14
N ALA A 45 -4.73 7.77 12.07
CA ALA A 45 -3.79 8.17 13.12
C ALA A 45 -2.37 8.39 12.60
N LEU A 46 -1.98 7.67 11.54
CA LEU A 46 -0.63 7.63 10.99
C LEU A 46 -0.53 8.20 9.56
N SER A 47 -1.43 9.11 9.17
CA SER A 47 -1.48 9.70 7.82
C SER A 47 -0.16 10.35 7.39
N GLU A 48 0.64 10.89 8.32
CA GLU A 48 1.95 11.50 8.05
C GLU A 48 3.12 10.51 8.05
N ALA A 49 2.93 9.34 8.64
CA ALA A 49 3.98 8.33 8.81
C ALA A 49 4.28 7.52 7.54
N SER A 50 3.56 7.75 6.44
CA SER A 50 3.74 7.02 5.19
C SER A 50 3.61 5.50 5.38
N VAL A 51 2.43 5.06 5.79
CA VAL A 51 2.09 3.64 5.99
C VAL A 51 1.77 3.01 4.63
N SER A 52 2.45 1.90 4.30
CA SER A 52 2.18 1.16 3.06
C SER A 52 1.02 0.18 3.22
N HIS A 53 1.18 -0.78 4.10
CA HIS A 53 0.13 -1.78 4.39
C HIS A 53 0.21 -2.25 5.83
N VAL A 54 -0.87 -2.84 6.30
CA VAL A 54 -1.00 -3.35 7.66
C VAL A 54 -1.36 -4.82 7.58
N GLU A 55 -0.48 -5.68 8.10
CA GLU A 55 -0.77 -7.10 8.25
C GLU A 55 -1.39 -7.35 9.62
N ILE A 56 -2.43 -8.17 9.67
CA ILE A 56 -3.13 -8.52 10.91
C ILE A 56 -3.14 -10.03 11.06
N GLU A 57 -2.50 -10.50 12.13
CA GLU A 57 -2.52 -11.90 12.55
C GLU A 57 -3.36 -12.04 13.80
N ARG A 58 -4.30 -12.98 13.82
CA ARG A 58 -5.14 -13.25 14.99
C ARG A 58 -4.80 -14.60 15.60
N ALA A 59 -4.43 -14.57 16.86
CA ALA A 59 -4.36 -15.75 17.70
C ALA A 59 -5.55 -15.80 18.69
N ALA A 60 -5.67 -16.86 19.48
CA ALA A 60 -6.80 -17.03 20.39
C ALA A 60 -7.01 -15.81 21.32
N ASN A 61 -5.95 -15.31 21.96
CA ASN A 61 -6.03 -14.26 22.98
C ASN A 61 -5.27 -12.96 22.60
N ARG A 62 -4.70 -12.88 21.40
CA ARG A 62 -3.90 -11.72 20.97
C ARG A 62 -4.08 -11.42 19.50
N ILE A 63 -3.88 -10.15 19.14
CA ILE A 63 -3.85 -9.67 17.78
C ILE A 63 -2.46 -9.08 17.56
N ASN A 64 -1.72 -9.60 16.57
CA ASN A 64 -0.45 -9.03 16.14
C ASN A 64 -0.70 -8.16 14.92
N ILE A 65 -0.33 -6.89 15.00
CA ILE A 65 -0.46 -5.92 13.93
C ILE A 65 0.93 -5.53 13.47
N ALA A 66 1.29 -5.87 12.23
CA ALA A 66 2.54 -5.43 11.63
C ALA A 66 2.26 -4.23 10.73
N ILE A 67 2.85 -3.08 11.05
CA ILE A 67 2.70 -1.82 10.32
C ILE A 67 3.94 -1.62 9.47
N HIS A 68 3.78 -1.70 8.15
CA HIS A 68 4.83 -1.43 7.18
C HIS A 68 4.86 0.06 6.85
N THR A 69 5.95 0.74 7.19
CA THR A 69 6.07 2.20 7.06
C THR A 69 7.40 2.63 6.48
N GLY A 70 7.39 3.75 5.74
CA GLY A 70 8.61 4.41 5.27
C GLY A 70 9.27 5.30 6.32
N LYS A 71 8.57 5.60 7.45
CA LYS A 71 9.06 6.49 8.52
C LYS A 71 8.81 5.89 9.90
N PRO A 72 9.52 4.83 10.30
CA PRO A 72 9.27 4.12 11.56
C PRO A 72 9.43 5.03 12.79
N GLY A 73 10.33 6.02 12.75
CA GLY A 73 10.51 6.96 13.86
C GLY A 73 9.28 7.78 14.21
N MET A 74 8.39 8.09 13.25
CA MET A 74 7.14 8.81 13.50
C MET A 74 6.10 7.91 14.16
N VAL A 75 6.08 6.62 13.84
CA VAL A 75 5.17 5.64 14.45
C VAL A 75 5.56 5.33 15.88
N ILE A 76 6.85 5.16 16.13
CA ILE A 76 7.39 4.83 17.45
C ILE A 76 7.31 6.05 18.40
N GLY A 77 7.65 7.23 17.88
CA GLY A 77 7.72 8.46 18.66
C GLY A 77 8.90 8.53 19.61
N LYS A 78 9.02 9.63 20.34
CA LYS A 78 10.10 9.83 21.32
C LYS A 78 9.91 8.86 22.50
N GLY A 79 10.90 7.98 22.71
CA GLY A 79 10.87 6.99 23.79
C GLY A 79 9.71 5.97 23.71
N GLY A 80 9.10 5.77 22.54
CA GLY A 80 8.00 4.83 22.37
C GLY A 80 6.61 5.37 22.78
N SER A 81 6.50 6.68 23.07
CA SER A 81 5.24 7.26 23.58
C SER A 81 4.08 7.16 22.60
N GLU A 82 4.34 7.32 21.29
CA GLU A 82 3.27 7.29 20.29
C GLU A 82 2.75 5.87 20.03
N ILE A 83 3.64 4.88 19.99
CA ILE A 83 3.23 3.47 19.84
C ILE A 83 2.44 2.97 21.05
N GLU A 84 2.74 3.45 22.27
CA GLU A 84 1.97 3.10 23.46
C GLU A 84 0.58 3.72 23.45
N LYS A 85 0.47 4.99 23.04
CA LYS A 85 -0.83 5.64 22.84
C LYS A 85 -1.68 4.91 21.81
N LEU A 86 -1.06 4.55 20.68
CA LEU A 86 -1.72 3.79 19.62
C LEU A 86 -2.19 2.42 20.12
N ARG A 87 -1.35 1.69 20.84
CA ARG A 87 -1.68 0.40 21.45
C ARG A 87 -2.85 0.50 22.42
N ASN A 88 -2.85 1.50 23.30
CA ASN A 88 -3.92 1.70 24.28
C ASN A 88 -5.27 2.01 23.60
N LYS A 89 -5.26 2.85 22.55
CA LYS A 89 -6.46 3.12 21.76
C LYS A 89 -6.94 1.89 20.98
N LEU A 90 -6.05 1.09 20.43
CA LEU A 90 -6.42 -0.16 19.75
C LEU A 90 -6.96 -1.20 20.73
N ASN A 91 -6.39 -1.31 21.93
CA ASN A 91 -6.92 -2.20 22.98
C ASN A 91 -8.33 -1.77 23.43
N SER A 92 -8.72 -0.51 23.32
CA SER A 92 -10.08 -0.07 23.61
C SER A 92 -11.08 -0.36 22.48
N LEU A 93 -10.61 -0.68 21.28
CA LEU A 93 -11.44 -1.06 20.12
C LEU A 93 -11.66 -2.57 20.00
N THR A 94 -10.84 -3.36 20.70
CA THR A 94 -10.82 -4.83 20.61
C THR A 94 -10.83 -5.46 22.00
N ASP A 95 -11.47 -6.62 22.13
CA ASP A 95 -11.51 -7.38 23.39
C ASP A 95 -10.20 -8.16 23.66
N LYS A 96 -9.29 -8.21 22.70
CA LYS A 96 -8.04 -8.97 22.75
C LYS A 96 -6.83 -8.06 22.96
N LYS A 97 -5.76 -8.61 23.52
CA LYS A 97 -4.51 -7.87 23.67
C LYS A 97 -3.86 -7.61 22.30
N VAL A 98 -3.60 -6.32 22.00
CA VAL A 98 -2.96 -5.91 20.76
C VAL A 98 -1.45 -5.80 20.95
N HIS A 99 -0.71 -6.41 20.04
CA HIS A 99 0.73 -6.25 19.88
C HIS A 99 1.03 -5.57 18.55
N ILE A 100 1.82 -4.49 18.58
CA ILE A 100 2.17 -3.72 17.39
C ILE A 100 3.64 -3.97 17.07
N ASN A 101 3.91 -4.37 15.84
CA ASN A 101 5.24 -4.48 15.28
C ASN A 101 5.40 -3.46 14.15
N VAL A 102 6.50 -2.70 14.14
CA VAL A 102 6.78 -1.70 13.11
C VAL A 102 7.89 -2.21 12.21
N ILE A 103 7.60 -2.32 10.93
CA ILE A 103 8.52 -2.81 9.90
C ILE A 103 8.88 -1.68 8.96
N GLU A 104 10.17 -1.42 8.80
CA GLU A 104 10.67 -0.38 7.93
C GLU A 104 10.72 -0.81 6.47
N ILE A 105 10.21 0.03 5.58
CA ILE A 105 10.35 -0.10 4.13
C ILE A 105 11.57 0.67 3.67
N LYS A 106 12.66 -0.04 3.37
CA LYS A 106 13.94 0.57 2.96
C LYS A 106 13.86 1.32 1.62
N LYS A 107 13.03 0.84 0.67
CA LYS A 107 12.89 1.40 -0.68
C LYS A 107 11.49 1.98 -0.88
N VAL A 108 11.27 3.18 -0.38
CA VAL A 108 9.96 3.87 -0.39
C VAL A 108 9.43 4.11 -1.81
N ASP A 109 10.31 4.48 -2.76
CA ASP A 109 9.90 4.76 -4.14
C ASP A 109 9.62 3.49 -4.98
N LEU A 110 9.83 2.27 -4.43
CA LEU A 110 9.37 1.00 -5.01
C LEU A 110 8.05 0.50 -4.45
N ASP A 111 7.49 1.20 -3.47
CA ASP A 111 6.17 0.90 -2.92
C ASP A 111 5.10 1.74 -3.62
N ALA A 112 4.16 1.05 -4.27
CA ALA A 112 3.14 1.72 -5.09
C ALA A 112 2.21 2.62 -4.25
N ARG A 113 1.88 2.22 -3.00
CA ARG A 113 1.00 3.01 -2.12
C ARG A 113 1.68 4.30 -1.69
N LEU A 114 2.93 4.21 -1.24
CA LEU A 114 3.68 5.39 -0.80
C LEU A 114 3.91 6.38 -1.94
N VAL A 115 4.19 5.87 -3.15
CA VAL A 115 4.34 6.71 -4.34
C VAL A 115 3.01 7.37 -4.72
N ALA A 116 1.89 6.63 -4.69
CA ALA A 116 0.57 7.17 -5.01
C ALA A 116 0.15 8.28 -4.02
N GLU A 117 0.33 8.05 -2.72
CA GLU A 117 0.04 9.05 -1.67
C GLU A 117 0.95 10.29 -1.80
N ASN A 118 2.23 10.10 -2.13
CA ASN A 118 3.14 11.22 -2.36
C ASN A 118 2.71 12.07 -3.56
N ILE A 119 2.28 11.44 -4.67
CA ILE A 119 1.72 12.14 -5.83
C ILE A 119 0.44 12.89 -5.41
N ALA A 120 -0.48 12.24 -4.70
CA ALA A 120 -1.73 12.84 -4.25
C ALA A 120 -1.48 14.09 -3.38
N ARG A 121 -0.62 13.98 -2.37
CA ARG A 121 -0.24 15.10 -1.48
C ARG A 121 0.40 16.27 -2.24
N GLN A 122 1.23 16.01 -3.27
CA GLN A 122 1.79 17.06 -4.09
C GLN A 122 0.73 17.74 -4.97
N LEU A 123 -0.27 16.99 -5.45
CA LEU A 123 -1.39 17.56 -6.22
C LEU A 123 -2.30 18.45 -5.35
N GLU A 124 -2.55 18.07 -4.09
CA GLU A 124 -3.24 18.90 -3.09
C GLU A 124 -2.51 20.23 -2.85
N ASN A 125 -1.17 20.17 -2.84
CA ASN A 125 -0.31 21.36 -2.75
C ASN A 125 -0.19 22.14 -4.09
N ARG A 126 -1.09 21.91 -5.04
CA ARG A 126 -1.18 22.60 -6.34
C ARG A 126 0.07 22.44 -7.22
N ALA A 127 0.84 21.39 -7.06
CA ALA A 127 1.96 21.09 -7.95
C ALA A 127 1.47 20.65 -9.34
N SER A 128 2.25 20.94 -10.37
CA SER A 128 1.92 20.53 -11.74
C SER A 128 1.91 19.00 -11.85
N PHE A 129 0.75 18.43 -12.22
CA PHE A 129 0.55 16.98 -12.33
C PHE A 129 1.53 16.31 -13.30
N ARG A 130 1.96 17.00 -14.38
CA ARG A 130 2.97 16.49 -15.31
C ARG A 130 4.33 16.36 -14.67
N ARG A 131 4.76 17.38 -13.92
CA ARG A 131 6.05 17.40 -13.22
C ARG A 131 6.08 16.34 -12.13
N VAL A 132 5.02 16.25 -11.34
CA VAL A 132 4.93 15.28 -10.21
C VAL A 132 5.01 13.84 -10.72
N GLN A 133 4.25 13.48 -11.76
CA GLN A 133 4.29 12.15 -12.35
C GLN A 133 5.68 11.80 -12.90
N LYS A 134 6.29 12.69 -13.69
CA LYS A 134 7.64 12.46 -14.23
C LYS A 134 8.68 12.32 -13.13
N GLN A 135 8.61 13.12 -12.08
CA GLN A 135 9.51 13.04 -10.94
C GLN A 135 9.37 11.71 -10.19
N ALA A 136 8.13 11.25 -9.95
CA ALA A 136 7.87 9.95 -9.33
C ALA A 136 8.44 8.80 -10.16
N ILE A 137 8.24 8.83 -11.48
CA ILE A 137 8.78 7.84 -12.41
C ILE A 137 10.31 7.81 -12.34
N THR A 138 10.96 8.96 -12.44
CA THR A 138 12.42 9.05 -12.39
C THR A 138 12.99 8.53 -11.08
N ARG A 139 12.34 8.79 -9.92
CA ARG A 139 12.75 8.28 -8.61
C ARG A 139 12.64 6.76 -8.54
N ALA A 140 11.50 6.20 -8.97
CA ALA A 140 11.28 4.76 -8.95
C ALA A 140 12.29 4.02 -9.86
N MET A 141 12.56 4.53 -11.06
CA MET A 141 13.55 3.94 -11.97
C MET A 141 14.97 4.00 -11.39
N LYS A 142 15.34 5.10 -10.71
CA LYS A 142 16.63 5.22 -10.00
C LYS A 142 16.77 4.22 -8.86
N GLN A 143 15.70 3.87 -8.18
CA GLN A 143 15.71 2.84 -7.12
C GLN A 143 15.70 1.41 -7.62
N GLY A 144 15.61 1.22 -8.94
CA GLY A 144 15.73 -0.08 -9.59
C GLY A 144 14.40 -0.72 -9.98
N ALA A 145 13.32 0.05 -10.15
CA ALA A 145 12.11 -0.45 -10.80
C ALA A 145 12.42 -0.87 -12.25
N LYS A 146 11.89 -2.01 -12.70
CA LYS A 146 11.99 -2.44 -14.09
C LYS A 146 10.96 -1.76 -15.01
N GLY A 147 9.97 -1.17 -14.40
CA GLY A 147 8.97 -0.36 -15.09
C GLY A 147 7.99 0.25 -14.11
N ILE A 148 7.49 1.41 -14.48
CA ILE A 148 6.46 2.13 -13.71
C ILE A 148 5.45 2.75 -14.67
N LYS A 149 4.20 2.76 -14.24
CA LYS A 149 3.11 3.46 -14.90
C LYS A 149 2.35 4.25 -13.86
N THR A 150 2.14 5.54 -14.13
CA THR A 150 1.32 6.44 -13.31
C THR A 150 0.16 6.97 -14.13
N GLN A 151 -1.00 7.13 -13.50
CA GLN A 151 -2.18 7.71 -14.12
C GLN A 151 -2.83 8.66 -13.13
N VAL A 152 -3.12 9.87 -13.58
CA VAL A 152 -3.90 10.84 -12.81
C VAL A 152 -5.17 11.17 -13.61
N SER A 153 -6.32 11.13 -12.95
CA SER A 153 -7.63 11.32 -13.56
C SER A 153 -8.48 12.30 -12.75
N GLY A 154 -9.28 13.10 -13.46
CA GLY A 154 -10.16 14.11 -12.87
C GLY A 154 -10.03 15.46 -13.57
N ARG A 155 -10.38 16.55 -12.89
CA ARG A 155 -10.27 17.93 -13.39
C ARG A 155 -8.83 18.43 -13.28
N LEU A 156 -7.97 17.96 -14.17
CA LEU A 156 -6.53 18.26 -14.16
C LEU A 156 -6.28 19.76 -14.33
N ALA A 157 -5.55 20.36 -13.39
CA ALA A 157 -5.26 21.79 -13.33
C ALA A 157 -6.52 22.68 -13.30
N GLY A 158 -7.64 22.18 -12.77
CA GLY A 158 -8.91 22.92 -12.69
C GLY A 158 -9.72 22.97 -13.99
N ALA A 159 -9.38 22.17 -15.00
CA ALA A 159 -10.13 22.10 -16.25
C ALA A 159 -11.60 21.69 -16.00
N ASP A 160 -12.54 22.27 -16.77
CA ASP A 160 -13.98 21.99 -16.61
C ASP A 160 -14.30 20.53 -16.99
N ILE A 161 -13.66 20.02 -18.02
CA ILE A 161 -13.84 18.64 -18.47
C ILE A 161 -12.78 17.75 -17.82
N ALA A 162 -13.23 16.73 -17.12
CA ALA A 162 -12.34 15.74 -16.54
C ALA A 162 -11.66 14.89 -17.62
N ARG A 163 -10.38 14.62 -17.42
CA ARG A 163 -9.61 13.74 -18.30
C ARG A 163 -8.63 12.90 -17.50
N ALA A 164 -8.08 11.87 -18.13
CA ALA A 164 -7.05 11.02 -17.55
C ALA A 164 -5.76 11.17 -18.36
N GLU A 165 -4.66 11.48 -17.67
CA GLU A 165 -3.32 11.48 -18.28
C GLU A 165 -2.46 10.41 -17.61
N GLN A 166 -1.74 9.65 -18.44
CA GLN A 166 -0.87 8.58 -17.99
C GLN A 166 0.53 8.73 -18.55
N TYR A 167 1.51 8.39 -17.73
CA TYR A 167 2.92 8.30 -18.13
C TYR A 167 3.44 6.94 -17.71
N SER A 168 4.33 6.37 -18.54
CA SER A 168 4.96 5.08 -18.25
C SER A 168 6.40 5.08 -18.73
N GLU A 169 7.25 4.37 -18.01
CA GLU A 169 8.65 4.13 -18.36
C GLU A 169 9.00 2.67 -18.02
N GLY A 170 9.77 2.03 -18.90
CA GLY A 170 10.04 0.59 -18.80
C GLY A 170 8.85 -0.29 -19.19
N THR A 171 8.84 -1.53 -18.75
CA THR A 171 7.81 -2.52 -19.06
C THR A 171 6.96 -2.82 -17.83
N VAL A 172 5.63 -2.93 -18.01
CA VAL A 172 4.70 -3.32 -16.92
C VAL A 172 3.82 -4.47 -17.43
N PRO A 173 4.27 -5.73 -17.31
CA PRO A 173 3.58 -6.89 -17.87
C PRO A 173 2.39 -7.30 -16.99
N LEU A 174 1.22 -6.68 -17.17
CA LEU A 174 0.04 -6.89 -16.33
C LEU A 174 -0.53 -8.32 -16.41
N HIS A 175 -0.35 -9.00 -17.55
CA HIS A 175 -0.89 -10.34 -17.78
C HIS A 175 0.04 -11.47 -17.29
N THR A 176 1.31 -11.19 -17.04
CA THR A 176 2.29 -12.18 -16.56
C THR A 176 2.10 -12.38 -15.05
N LEU A 177 1.63 -13.56 -14.63
CA LEU A 177 1.34 -13.84 -13.21
C LEU A 177 2.60 -13.84 -12.34
N ARG A 178 3.73 -14.31 -12.86
CA ARG A 178 5.02 -14.32 -12.15
C ARG A 178 5.67 -12.94 -11.98
N ALA A 179 5.12 -11.89 -12.63
CA ALA A 179 5.62 -10.53 -12.50
C ALA A 179 5.16 -9.90 -11.18
N ASP A 180 6.11 -9.46 -10.34
CA ASP A 180 5.81 -8.72 -9.12
C ASP A 180 5.44 -7.28 -9.45
N ILE A 181 4.13 -6.98 -9.40
CA ILE A 181 3.58 -5.67 -9.71
C ILE A 181 2.85 -5.14 -8.48
N GLY A 182 3.44 -4.12 -7.86
CA GLY A 182 2.77 -3.31 -6.85
C GLY A 182 1.75 -2.39 -7.52
N TYR A 183 0.57 -2.28 -6.93
CA TYR A 183 -0.50 -1.40 -7.40
C TYR A 183 -1.08 -0.62 -6.23
N ALA A 184 -1.35 0.66 -6.45
CA ALA A 184 -2.09 1.47 -5.49
C ALA A 184 -2.97 2.50 -6.18
N HIS A 185 -4.02 2.86 -5.46
CA HIS A 185 -4.91 3.96 -5.78
C HIS A 185 -4.94 4.93 -4.59
N ALA A 186 -4.78 6.22 -4.88
CA ALA A 186 -4.89 7.30 -3.91
C ALA A 186 -5.79 8.41 -4.48
N GLU A 187 -6.45 9.13 -3.59
CA GLU A 187 -7.27 10.28 -3.95
C GLU A 187 -6.60 11.55 -3.43
N ALA A 188 -6.58 12.60 -4.25
CA ALA A 188 -6.13 13.93 -3.86
C ALA A 188 -7.34 14.87 -3.79
N ASP A 189 -7.55 15.50 -2.65
CA ASP A 189 -8.64 16.44 -2.44
C ASP A 189 -8.20 17.85 -2.87
N THR A 190 -8.78 18.31 -3.99
CA THR A 190 -8.47 19.65 -4.51
C THR A 190 -9.69 20.56 -4.44
N THR A 191 -9.46 21.87 -4.57
CA THR A 191 -10.55 22.88 -4.59
C THR A 191 -11.54 22.66 -5.73
N TYR A 192 -11.14 21.95 -6.79
CA TYR A 192 -11.99 21.66 -7.97
C TYR A 192 -12.60 20.25 -7.95
N GLY A 193 -12.42 19.51 -6.87
CA GLY A 193 -12.89 18.14 -6.69
C GLY A 193 -11.75 17.14 -6.50
N LYS A 194 -12.09 15.86 -6.42
CA LYS A 194 -11.13 14.78 -6.22
C LYS A 194 -10.38 14.41 -7.50
N LEU A 195 -9.08 14.20 -7.38
CA LEU A 195 -8.25 13.61 -8.42
C LEU A 195 -7.88 12.18 -8.02
N GLY A 196 -8.16 11.22 -8.88
CA GLY A 196 -7.75 9.84 -8.69
C GLY A 196 -6.34 9.60 -9.21
N VAL A 197 -5.46 9.07 -8.38
CA VAL A 197 -4.08 8.68 -8.72
C VAL A 197 -3.98 7.17 -8.71
N LYS A 198 -3.49 6.57 -9.79
CA LYS A 198 -3.20 5.14 -9.88
C LYS A 198 -1.74 4.93 -10.23
N VAL A 199 -1.08 4.03 -9.52
CA VAL A 199 0.34 3.72 -9.72
C VAL A 199 0.52 2.22 -9.85
N TRP A 200 1.30 1.80 -10.84
CA TRP A 200 1.77 0.43 -11.04
C TRP A 200 3.28 0.43 -11.08
N ILE A 201 3.92 -0.39 -10.26
CA ILE A 201 5.38 -0.51 -10.21
C ILE A 201 5.75 -1.98 -10.42
N TYR A 202 6.52 -2.23 -11.47
CA TYR A 202 7.07 -3.55 -11.75
C TYR A 202 8.46 -3.69 -11.14
N ARG A 203 8.60 -4.61 -10.19
CA ARG A 203 9.86 -4.87 -9.47
C ARG A 203 10.70 -5.97 -10.14
N GLY A 204 10.06 -6.88 -10.84
CA GLY A 204 10.73 -7.98 -11.52
C GLY A 204 9.88 -9.24 -11.53
N GLU A 205 10.45 -10.35 -12.00
CA GLU A 205 9.78 -11.65 -11.98
C GLU A 205 10.21 -12.44 -10.74
N VAL A 206 9.24 -13.09 -10.11
CA VAL A 206 9.45 -14.06 -9.04
C VAL A 206 9.35 -15.44 -9.66
N LEU A 207 10.50 -16.11 -9.77
CA LEU A 207 10.54 -17.49 -10.25
C LEU A 207 10.35 -18.43 -9.05
N PRO A 208 9.65 -19.57 -9.23
CA PRO A 208 9.55 -20.57 -8.18
C PRO A 208 10.95 -21.06 -7.85
N THR A 209 11.38 -20.89 -6.62
CA THR A 209 12.58 -21.56 -6.10
C THR A 209 12.30 -23.06 -6.14
N LYS A 210 13.10 -23.81 -6.91
CA LYS A 210 13.11 -25.25 -6.77
C LYS A 210 13.50 -25.55 -5.32
N ASN A 211 12.53 -25.92 -4.50
CA ASN A 211 12.84 -26.61 -3.25
C ASN A 211 13.57 -27.89 -3.69
N THR A 212 14.86 -27.88 -3.60
CA THR A 212 15.65 -29.11 -3.54
C THR A 212 15.23 -29.78 -2.24
N SER A 213 14.14 -30.53 -2.30
CA SER A 213 13.90 -31.60 -1.35
C SER A 213 15.04 -32.58 -1.57
N GLU A 214 16.16 -32.35 -0.88
CA GLU A 214 17.17 -33.36 -0.67
C GLU A 214 16.43 -34.54 -0.02
N GLY A 215 16.27 -35.58 -0.81
CA GLY A 215 15.74 -36.85 -0.36
C GLY A 215 16.58 -37.34 0.79
N GLY A 216 16.00 -37.33 1.96
CA GLY A 216 16.51 -38.15 3.05
C GLY A 216 16.47 -39.62 2.62
N LYS A 217 17.62 -40.24 2.61
CA LYS A 217 17.75 -41.68 2.71
C LYS A 217 17.32 -42.15 4.07
#